data_dde97f89e652e79f3cfef8a363bb84cf
#
_entry.id   dde97f89e652e79f3cfef8a363bb84cf
#
_cell.length_a   1.000
_cell.length_b   1.000
_cell.length_c   1.000
_cell.angle_alpha   90.00
_cell.angle_beta   90.00
_cell.angle_gamma   90.00
#
_symmetry.space_group_name_H-M   'P 1'
#
loop_
_entity.id
_entity.type
_entity.pdbx_description
1 polymer ?
#
loop_
_entity_poly.entity_id
_entity_poly.type
_entity_poly.pdbx_seq_one_letter_code
_entity_poly.pdbx_strand_id
1 'polypeptide(L)'
;MSTPAYFNGSRPVIDVNDTAMLLIDHQSGLFQTVGEKPLPELRARAAALAKMASLAGIPVITTASVPQGPNGPLIPEIHKNAPHAHYIARKGEINAWDNPEFVAAVKATGRKTLIIAGTITSVCMAFPAIAAVADGYRVFAVIDASGTYSKMAQEITLARVVQAGVVPMDTAAGASELQRTW
;
A
#
# COMPACT_ATOMS: atom_id res chain seq x y z
N MET A 1 13.59 16.75 -13.73
CA MET A 1 13.55 15.43 -14.42
C MET A 1 13.17 14.39 -13.37
N SER A 2 12.18 13.55 -13.65
CA SER A 2 11.84 12.43 -12.77
C SER A 2 12.98 11.41 -12.78
N THR A 3 13.36 10.92 -11.60
CA THR A 3 14.31 9.81 -11.49
C THR A 3 13.59 8.54 -11.94
N PRO A 4 14.11 7.79 -12.93
CA PRO A 4 13.50 6.52 -13.32
C PRO A 4 13.48 5.55 -12.13
N ALA A 5 12.43 4.74 -12.03
CA ALA A 5 12.39 3.66 -11.07
C ALA A 5 13.61 2.73 -11.29
N TYR A 6 14.31 2.41 -10.20
CA TYR A 6 15.53 1.64 -10.28
C TYR A 6 15.26 0.14 -10.29
N PHE A 7 15.40 -0.50 -11.44
CA PHE A 7 15.19 -1.93 -11.63
C PHE A 7 16.48 -2.73 -11.88
N ASN A 8 17.65 -2.16 -11.58
CA ASN A 8 18.96 -2.80 -11.82
C ASN A 8 19.12 -3.34 -13.27
N GLY A 9 18.57 -2.63 -14.26
CA GLY A 9 18.60 -3.08 -15.66
C GLY A 9 17.68 -4.27 -15.98
N SER A 10 16.99 -4.82 -15.01
CA SER A 10 16.01 -5.89 -15.21
C SER A 10 14.64 -5.33 -15.63
N ARG A 11 13.78 -6.19 -16.17
CA ARG A 11 12.39 -5.80 -16.47
C ARG A 11 11.66 -5.42 -15.19
N PRO A 12 10.80 -4.39 -15.20
CA PRO A 12 9.99 -4.00 -14.04
C PRO A 12 8.84 -4.99 -13.81
N VAL A 13 9.17 -6.20 -13.39
CA VAL A 13 8.22 -7.27 -13.12
C VAL A 13 8.11 -7.53 -11.62
N ILE A 14 6.91 -7.88 -11.17
CA ILE A 14 6.66 -8.29 -9.78
C ILE A 14 6.92 -9.79 -9.67
N ASP A 15 7.92 -10.17 -8.89
CA ASP A 15 8.16 -11.56 -8.51
C ASP A 15 7.39 -11.85 -7.22
N VAL A 16 6.43 -12.78 -7.28
CA VAL A 16 5.64 -13.22 -6.13
C VAL A 16 6.53 -13.68 -4.97
N ASN A 17 7.65 -14.35 -5.29
CA ASN A 17 8.57 -14.89 -4.27
C ASN A 17 9.45 -13.82 -3.63
N ASP A 18 9.51 -12.61 -4.19
CA ASP A 18 10.26 -11.47 -3.63
C ASP A 18 9.33 -10.30 -3.23
N THR A 19 8.03 -10.55 -3.11
CA THR A 19 7.04 -9.48 -2.87
C THR A 19 6.39 -9.62 -1.51
N ALA A 20 6.18 -8.50 -0.81
CA ALA A 20 5.28 -8.35 0.33
C ALA A 20 4.22 -7.27 0.03
N MET A 21 3.05 -7.37 0.65
CA MET A 21 1.97 -6.40 0.50
C MET A 21 1.76 -5.62 1.79
N LEU A 22 1.70 -4.29 1.67
CA LEU A 22 1.46 -3.37 2.76
C LEU A 22 0.11 -2.67 2.57
N LEU A 23 -0.83 -2.90 3.48
CA LEU A 23 -2.15 -2.26 3.48
C LEU A 23 -2.24 -1.33 4.69
N ILE A 24 -2.10 -0.03 4.42
CA ILE A 24 -1.83 0.99 5.43
C ILE A 24 -3.06 1.87 5.66
N ASP A 25 -3.52 1.92 6.90
CA ASP A 25 -4.56 2.84 7.36
C ASP A 25 -5.88 2.79 6.56
N HIS A 26 -6.28 1.62 6.07
CA HIS A 26 -7.62 1.42 5.52
C HIS A 26 -8.65 1.43 6.65
N GLN A 27 -8.76 2.58 7.32
CA GLN A 27 -9.54 2.76 8.56
C GLN A 27 -10.90 3.38 8.26
N SER A 28 -11.90 2.95 9.02
CA SER A 28 -13.30 3.35 8.79
C SER A 28 -13.54 4.87 8.91
N GLY A 29 -12.84 5.54 9.81
CA GLY A 29 -12.92 7.00 9.97
C GLY A 29 -12.21 7.74 8.83
N LEU A 30 -11.01 7.29 8.43
CA LEU A 30 -10.28 7.89 7.31
C LEU A 30 -11.04 7.75 5.99
N PHE A 31 -11.77 6.67 5.80
CA PHE A 31 -12.61 6.49 4.62
C PHE A 31 -13.63 7.60 4.44
N GLN A 32 -14.15 8.18 5.55
CA GLN A 32 -15.11 9.28 5.48
C GLN A 32 -14.52 10.57 4.90
N THR A 33 -13.20 10.70 4.83
CA THR A 33 -12.52 11.85 4.25
C THR A 33 -12.17 11.70 2.78
N VAL A 34 -12.43 10.53 2.19
CA VAL A 34 -12.17 10.26 0.77
C VAL A 34 -13.24 10.92 -0.10
N GLY A 35 -12.79 11.72 -1.07
CA GLY A 35 -13.67 12.50 -1.94
C GLY A 35 -13.44 12.32 -3.44
N GLU A 36 -12.36 11.64 -3.85
CA GLU A 36 -12.02 11.51 -5.28
C GLU A 36 -12.60 10.25 -5.94
N LYS A 37 -13.13 9.31 -5.15
CA LYS A 37 -13.76 8.08 -5.65
C LYS A 37 -14.88 7.58 -4.71
N PRO A 38 -15.81 6.76 -5.20
CA PRO A 38 -16.84 6.16 -4.36
C PRO A 38 -16.25 5.21 -3.30
N LEU A 39 -16.70 5.33 -2.03
CA LEU A 39 -16.23 4.48 -0.94
C LEU A 39 -16.43 2.97 -1.18
N PRO A 40 -17.56 2.51 -1.76
CA PRO A 40 -17.73 1.09 -2.08
C PRO A 40 -16.65 0.57 -3.04
N GLU A 41 -16.22 1.38 -4.00
CA GLU A 41 -15.15 1.03 -4.93
C GLU A 41 -13.82 0.89 -4.19
N LEU A 42 -13.43 1.88 -3.38
CA LEU A 42 -12.21 1.83 -2.57
C LEU A 42 -12.17 0.58 -1.67
N ARG A 43 -13.30 0.28 -0.99
CA ARG A 43 -13.41 -0.92 -0.14
C ARG A 43 -13.20 -2.20 -0.96
N ALA A 44 -13.84 -2.29 -2.13
CA ALA A 44 -13.72 -3.45 -3.01
C ALA A 44 -12.28 -3.65 -3.52
N ARG A 45 -11.59 -2.56 -3.90
CA ARG A 45 -10.19 -2.62 -4.36
C ARG A 45 -9.24 -3.03 -3.23
N ALA A 46 -9.38 -2.46 -2.04
CA ALA A 46 -8.58 -2.84 -0.87
C ALA A 46 -8.80 -4.32 -0.48
N ALA A 47 -10.05 -4.78 -0.49
CA ALA A 47 -10.39 -6.18 -0.26
C ALA A 47 -9.80 -7.12 -1.33
N ALA A 48 -9.83 -6.69 -2.60
CA ALA A 48 -9.24 -7.44 -3.71
C ALA A 48 -7.73 -7.61 -3.55
N LEU A 49 -7.00 -6.55 -3.15
CA LEU A 49 -5.57 -6.65 -2.86
C LEU A 49 -5.27 -7.66 -1.75
N ALA A 50 -6.01 -7.58 -0.63
CA ALA A 50 -5.86 -8.54 0.46
C ALA A 50 -6.11 -9.98 -0.01
N LYS A 51 -7.15 -10.19 -0.85
CA LYS A 51 -7.47 -11.50 -1.42
C LYS A 51 -6.40 -12.00 -2.38
N MET A 52 -5.88 -11.13 -3.24
CA MET A 52 -4.79 -11.48 -4.17
C MET A 52 -3.54 -11.91 -3.42
N ALA A 53 -3.15 -11.20 -2.37
CA ALA A 53 -2.01 -11.59 -1.55
C ALA A 53 -2.19 -12.98 -0.92
N SER A 54 -3.40 -13.29 -0.42
CA SER A 54 -3.71 -14.61 0.13
C SER A 54 -3.61 -15.72 -0.92
N LEU A 55 -4.16 -15.49 -2.12
CA LEU A 55 -4.13 -16.46 -3.21
C LEU A 55 -2.72 -16.69 -3.74
N ALA A 56 -1.90 -15.66 -3.77
CA ALA A 56 -0.50 -15.71 -4.24
C ALA A 56 0.50 -16.14 -3.14
N GLY A 57 0.06 -16.34 -1.90
CA GLY A 57 0.95 -16.67 -0.78
C GLY A 57 1.93 -15.56 -0.41
N ILE A 58 1.58 -14.30 -0.68
CA ILE A 58 2.40 -13.13 -0.37
C ILE A 58 2.23 -12.73 1.09
N PRO A 59 3.32 -12.45 1.84
CA PRO A 59 3.22 -11.87 3.18
C PRO A 59 2.47 -10.53 3.16
N VAL A 60 1.56 -10.34 4.11
CA VAL A 60 0.77 -9.11 4.25
C VAL A 60 1.07 -8.47 5.58
N ILE A 61 1.46 -7.19 5.56
CA ILE A 61 1.58 -6.36 6.76
C ILE A 61 0.48 -5.30 6.69
N THR A 62 -0.29 -5.21 7.75
CA THR A 62 -1.35 -4.20 7.90
C THR A 62 -1.04 -3.31 9.10
N THR A 63 -1.44 -2.05 9.02
CA THR A 63 -1.29 -1.13 10.14
C THR A 63 -2.44 -0.13 10.20
N ALA A 64 -2.72 0.37 11.40
CA ALA A 64 -3.67 1.42 11.66
C ALA A 64 -3.06 2.46 12.62
N SER A 65 -3.28 3.74 12.33
CA SER A 65 -2.86 4.84 13.20
C SER A 65 -3.97 5.17 14.20
N VAL A 66 -3.68 5.06 15.50
CA VAL A 66 -4.62 5.35 16.61
C VAL A 66 -6.02 4.74 16.35
N PRO A 67 -6.14 3.40 16.24
CA PRO A 67 -7.41 2.78 15.83
C PRO A 67 -8.57 2.98 16.81
N GLN A 68 -8.30 3.39 18.05
CA GLN A 68 -9.31 3.74 19.07
C GLN A 68 -9.77 5.19 18.96
N GLY A 69 -9.10 6.01 18.15
CA GLY A 69 -9.43 7.42 17.93
C GLY A 69 -10.37 7.64 16.75
N PRO A 70 -10.46 8.89 16.27
CA PRO A 70 -11.35 9.25 15.15
C PRO A 70 -11.08 8.51 13.84
N ASN A 71 -9.83 8.03 13.63
CA ASN A 71 -9.47 7.24 12.46
C ASN A 71 -10.22 5.91 12.38
N GLY A 72 -10.64 5.38 13.54
CA GLY A 72 -11.35 4.11 13.65
C GLY A 72 -10.49 2.87 13.35
N PRO A 73 -11.07 1.68 13.45
CA PRO A 73 -10.38 0.43 13.12
C PRO A 73 -10.23 0.25 11.61
N LEU A 74 -9.36 -0.68 11.21
CA LEU A 74 -9.29 -1.16 9.82
C LEU A 74 -10.65 -1.71 9.38
N ILE A 75 -10.98 -1.53 8.10
CA ILE A 75 -12.18 -2.16 7.52
C ILE A 75 -12.06 -3.69 7.62
N PRO A 76 -13.14 -4.39 8.01
CA PRO A 76 -13.08 -5.82 8.27
C PRO A 76 -12.72 -6.66 7.05
N GLU A 77 -12.97 -6.14 5.85
CA GLU A 77 -12.67 -6.82 4.58
C GLU A 77 -11.19 -7.15 4.41
N ILE A 78 -10.28 -6.37 5.00
CA ILE A 78 -8.84 -6.62 4.90
C ILE A 78 -8.51 -7.98 5.54
N HIS A 79 -8.78 -8.13 6.85
CA HIS A 79 -8.42 -9.36 7.56
C HIS A 79 -9.33 -10.53 7.20
N LYS A 80 -10.56 -10.29 6.73
CA LYS A 80 -11.42 -11.36 6.17
C LYS A 80 -10.80 -12.00 4.93
N ASN A 81 -10.13 -11.21 4.10
CA ASN A 81 -9.51 -11.68 2.86
C ASN A 81 -8.02 -12.03 3.01
N ALA A 82 -7.35 -11.51 4.02
CA ALA A 82 -5.96 -11.84 4.38
C ALA A 82 -5.87 -12.18 5.89
N PRO A 83 -6.41 -13.34 6.34
CA PRO A 83 -6.39 -13.70 7.76
C PRO A 83 -4.98 -13.96 8.30
N HIS A 84 -4.00 -14.16 7.43
CA HIS A 84 -2.58 -14.31 7.77
C HIS A 84 -1.84 -12.98 7.91
N ALA A 85 -2.50 -11.84 7.69
CA ALA A 85 -1.86 -10.53 7.77
C ALA A 85 -1.32 -10.24 9.18
N HIS A 86 -0.08 -9.79 9.23
CA HIS A 86 0.53 -9.30 10.47
C HIS A 86 0.07 -7.86 10.70
N TYR A 87 -0.69 -7.65 11.76
CA TYR A 87 -1.27 -6.35 12.11
C TYR A 87 -0.44 -5.61 13.15
N ILE A 88 -0.19 -4.32 12.92
CA ILE A 88 0.50 -3.42 13.85
C ILE A 88 -0.37 -2.18 14.09
N ALA A 89 -0.74 -1.95 15.35
CA ALA A 89 -1.42 -0.73 15.77
C ALA A 89 -0.39 0.35 16.14
N ARG A 90 -0.36 1.45 15.39
CA ARG A 90 0.53 2.59 15.67
C ARG A 90 -0.08 3.55 16.69
N LYS A 91 0.79 4.30 17.38
CA LYS A 91 0.40 5.22 18.45
C LYS A 91 0.18 6.66 18.01
N GLY A 92 0.36 6.95 16.70
CA GLY A 92 0.13 8.27 16.13
C GLY A 92 1.16 8.71 15.11
N GLU A 93 2.16 7.86 14.79
CA GLU A 93 3.10 8.15 13.72
C GLU A 93 2.33 8.31 12.40
N ILE A 94 2.47 9.46 11.78
CA ILE A 94 1.81 9.78 10.51
C ILE A 94 2.39 8.92 9.38
N ASN A 95 3.71 8.85 9.30
CA ASN A 95 4.39 7.96 8.39
C ASN A 95 4.54 6.58 9.06
N ALA A 96 3.95 5.54 8.49
CA ALA A 96 4.09 4.19 9.01
C ALA A 96 5.56 3.73 9.07
N TRP A 97 6.42 4.28 8.21
CA TRP A 97 7.85 3.97 8.18
C TRP A 97 8.63 4.53 9.38
N ASP A 98 8.05 5.50 10.12
CA ASP A 98 8.63 6.03 11.36
C ASP A 98 8.33 5.14 12.58
N ASN A 99 7.47 4.11 12.42
CA ASN A 99 7.20 3.13 13.45
C ASN A 99 8.19 1.95 13.35
N PRO A 100 9.05 1.72 14.36
CA PRO A 100 10.08 0.69 14.28
C PRO A 100 9.51 -0.74 14.23
N GLU A 101 8.35 -1.01 14.86
CA GLU A 101 7.71 -2.33 14.81
C GLU A 101 7.19 -2.64 13.40
N PHE A 102 6.59 -1.64 12.74
CA PHE A 102 6.14 -1.77 11.35
C PHE A 102 7.32 -2.06 10.41
N VAL A 103 8.39 -1.27 10.49
CA VAL A 103 9.59 -1.48 9.66
C VAL A 103 10.25 -2.83 9.95
N ALA A 104 10.31 -3.24 11.22
CA ALA A 104 10.83 -4.55 11.60
C ALA A 104 10.01 -5.70 11.01
N ALA A 105 8.66 -5.59 11.02
CA ALA A 105 7.77 -6.58 10.41
C ALA A 105 7.97 -6.66 8.89
N VAL A 106 8.12 -5.52 8.19
CA VAL A 106 8.43 -5.50 6.76
C VAL A 106 9.76 -6.18 6.47
N LYS A 107 10.82 -5.82 7.21
CA LYS A 107 12.16 -6.42 7.06
C LYS A 107 12.16 -7.93 7.35
N ALA A 108 11.37 -8.38 8.31
CA ALA A 108 11.24 -9.80 8.67
C ALA A 108 10.65 -10.67 7.55
N THR A 109 9.93 -10.07 6.58
CA THR A 109 9.45 -10.80 5.39
C THR A 109 10.60 -11.26 4.49
N GLY A 110 11.77 -10.64 4.56
CA GLY A 110 12.91 -10.88 3.68
C GLY A 110 12.70 -10.42 2.23
N ARG A 111 11.57 -9.80 1.91
CA ARG A 111 11.19 -9.39 0.55
C ARG A 111 11.82 -8.04 0.18
N LYS A 112 12.10 -7.84 -1.10
CA LYS A 112 12.70 -6.60 -1.65
C LYS A 112 11.73 -5.79 -2.50
N THR A 113 10.58 -6.36 -2.84
CA THR A 113 9.52 -5.71 -3.60
C THR A 113 8.32 -5.50 -2.69
N LEU A 114 7.75 -4.30 -2.70
CA LEU A 114 6.58 -3.95 -1.90
C LEU A 114 5.45 -3.49 -2.80
N ILE A 115 4.27 -4.07 -2.62
CA ILE A 115 3.00 -3.55 -3.16
C ILE A 115 2.34 -2.79 -2.01
N ILE A 116 2.10 -1.48 -2.19
CA ILE A 116 1.60 -0.61 -1.13
C ILE A 116 0.27 0.03 -1.56
N ALA A 117 -0.71 0.00 -0.68
CA ALA A 117 -1.91 0.81 -0.75
C ALA A 117 -2.24 1.40 0.62
N GLY A 118 -2.90 2.57 0.64
CA GLY A 118 -3.20 3.24 1.91
C GLY A 118 -4.18 4.40 1.79
N THR A 119 -4.85 4.69 2.86
CA THR A 119 -5.80 5.80 3.02
C THR A 119 -5.33 6.67 4.19
N ILE A 120 -4.85 7.84 3.92
CA ILE A 120 -4.97 8.79 2.78
C ILE A 120 -3.81 8.56 1.78
N THR A 121 -4.11 8.56 0.48
CA THR A 121 -3.11 8.35 -0.57
C THR A 121 -1.90 9.28 -0.46
N SER A 122 -2.13 10.57 -0.22
CA SER A 122 -1.07 11.59 -0.15
C SER A 122 -0.19 11.51 1.11
N VAL A 123 -0.57 10.71 2.09
CA VAL A 123 0.09 10.56 3.40
C VAL A 123 0.39 9.10 3.68
N CYS A 124 -0.63 8.32 4.03
CA CYS A 124 -0.48 6.94 4.51
C CYS A 124 0.07 5.99 3.45
N MET A 125 -0.18 6.25 2.15
CA MET A 125 0.45 5.52 1.06
C MET A 125 1.79 6.17 0.67
N ALA A 126 1.78 7.47 0.39
CA ALA A 126 2.93 8.15 -0.22
C ALA A 126 4.17 8.20 0.67
N PHE A 127 4.03 8.49 1.96
CA PHE A 127 5.18 8.65 2.86
C PHE A 127 5.94 7.35 3.05
N PRO A 128 5.30 6.22 3.45
CA PRO A 128 6.02 4.96 3.58
C PRO A 128 6.52 4.42 2.23
N ALA A 129 5.81 4.69 1.11
CA ALA A 129 6.29 4.28 -0.21
C ALA A 129 7.61 4.98 -0.58
N ILE A 130 7.70 6.31 -0.37
CA ILE A 130 8.91 7.09 -0.62
C ILE A 130 10.04 6.66 0.32
N ALA A 131 9.75 6.47 1.61
CA ALA A 131 10.74 6.03 2.59
C ALA A 131 11.27 4.63 2.26
N ALA A 132 10.41 3.70 1.85
CA ALA A 132 10.81 2.37 1.43
C ALA A 132 11.74 2.39 0.21
N VAL A 133 11.48 3.25 -0.78
CA VAL A 133 12.41 3.44 -1.92
C VAL A 133 13.77 3.93 -1.45
N ALA A 134 13.81 4.89 -0.52
CA ALA A 134 15.06 5.38 0.06
C ALA A 134 15.83 4.28 0.81
N ASP A 135 15.13 3.31 1.40
CA ASP A 135 15.71 2.14 2.06
C ASP A 135 16.06 1.00 1.09
N GLY A 136 15.93 1.22 -0.23
CA GLY A 136 16.35 0.29 -1.29
C GLY A 136 15.32 -0.75 -1.71
N TYR A 137 14.06 -0.60 -1.32
CA TYR A 137 12.95 -1.43 -1.82
C TYR A 137 12.52 -1.01 -3.23
N ARG A 138 12.04 -1.97 -4.00
CA ARG A 138 11.23 -1.70 -5.20
C ARG A 138 9.78 -1.56 -4.76
N VAL A 139 9.17 -0.42 -5.08
CA VAL A 139 7.84 -0.09 -4.55
C VAL A 139 6.84 0.14 -5.68
N PHE A 140 5.75 -0.58 -5.62
CA PHE A 140 4.57 -0.44 -6.48
C PHE A 140 3.41 0.09 -5.64
N ALA A 141 2.86 1.25 -6.01
CA ALA A 141 1.75 1.88 -5.30
C ALA A 141 0.44 1.64 -6.05
N VAL A 142 -0.55 1.02 -5.38
CA VAL A 142 -1.85 0.71 -5.97
C VAL A 142 -2.82 1.86 -5.70
N ILE A 143 -3.05 2.68 -6.71
CA ILE A 143 -3.72 3.97 -6.57
C ILE A 143 -5.24 3.85 -6.44
N ASP A 144 -5.86 2.91 -7.14
CA ASP A 144 -7.31 2.68 -7.04
C ASP A 144 -7.73 1.97 -5.74
N ALA A 145 -6.78 1.31 -5.06
CA ALA A 145 -6.95 0.76 -3.71
C ALA A 145 -6.47 1.71 -2.60
N SER A 146 -6.08 2.93 -2.96
CA SER A 146 -5.75 4.04 -2.06
C SER A 146 -6.78 5.15 -2.24
N GLY A 147 -7.07 5.93 -1.20
CA GLY A 147 -8.08 6.97 -1.25
C GLY A 147 -7.60 8.29 -0.64
N THR A 148 -8.00 9.44 -1.22
CA THR A 148 -7.71 10.76 -0.69
C THR A 148 -8.90 11.72 -0.84
N TYR A 149 -8.79 12.93 -0.32
CA TYR A 149 -9.89 13.88 -0.21
C TYR A 149 -10.23 14.63 -1.50
N SER A 150 -9.36 14.65 -2.50
CA SER A 150 -9.63 15.33 -3.77
C SER A 150 -8.80 14.74 -4.91
N LYS A 151 -9.32 14.92 -6.14
CA LYS A 151 -8.61 14.54 -7.36
C LYS A 151 -7.27 15.28 -7.51
N MET A 152 -7.23 16.57 -7.17
CA MET A 152 -6.00 17.35 -7.19
C MET A 152 -4.94 16.77 -6.24
N ALA A 153 -5.33 16.37 -5.02
CA ALA A 153 -4.41 15.74 -4.07
C ALA A 153 -3.85 14.42 -4.62
N GLN A 154 -4.67 13.63 -5.31
CA GLN A 154 -4.22 12.40 -5.97
C GLN A 154 -3.21 12.70 -7.08
N GLU A 155 -3.50 13.67 -7.96
CA GLU A 155 -2.63 14.04 -9.08
C GLU A 155 -1.26 14.54 -8.60
N ILE A 156 -1.25 15.43 -7.59
CA ILE A 156 -0.01 15.92 -6.98
C ILE A 156 0.77 14.77 -6.34
N THR A 157 0.08 13.87 -5.66
CA THR A 157 0.71 12.70 -5.02
C THR A 157 1.34 11.77 -6.05
N LEU A 158 0.66 11.50 -7.17
CA LEU A 158 1.20 10.68 -8.26
C LEU A 158 2.51 11.27 -8.80
N ALA A 159 2.54 12.58 -9.08
CA ALA A 159 3.75 13.26 -9.53
C ALA A 159 4.90 13.11 -8.51
N ARG A 160 4.59 13.29 -7.22
CA ARG A 160 5.57 13.19 -6.13
C ARG A 160 6.15 11.78 -5.98
N VAL A 161 5.31 10.76 -5.95
CA VAL A 161 5.78 9.37 -5.73
C VAL A 161 6.55 8.84 -6.95
N VAL A 162 6.13 9.20 -8.16
CA VAL A 162 6.87 8.85 -9.41
C VAL A 162 8.25 9.51 -9.42
N GLN A 163 8.35 10.78 -9.01
CA GLN A 163 9.63 11.47 -8.92
C GLN A 163 10.57 10.80 -7.89
N ALA A 164 10.02 10.20 -6.84
CA ALA A 164 10.78 9.49 -5.82
C ALA A 164 11.17 8.06 -6.24
N GLY A 165 10.69 7.55 -7.38
CA GLY A 165 11.01 6.21 -7.87
C GLY A 165 9.98 5.14 -7.54
N VAL A 166 8.82 5.52 -6.99
CA VAL A 166 7.68 4.61 -6.79
C VAL A 166 6.96 4.39 -8.12
N VAL A 167 6.56 3.15 -8.40
CA VAL A 167 5.82 2.80 -9.63
C VAL A 167 4.33 2.75 -9.32
N PRO A 168 3.50 3.68 -9.80
CA PRO A 168 2.07 3.62 -9.63
C PRO A 168 1.45 2.55 -10.54
N MET A 169 0.43 1.87 -10.05
CA MET A 169 -0.38 0.92 -10.80
C MET A 169 -1.80 0.90 -10.28
N ASP A 170 -2.69 0.21 -10.97
CA ASP A 170 -4.03 -0.11 -10.50
C ASP A 170 -4.13 -1.58 -10.02
N THR A 171 -5.25 -1.93 -9.41
CA THR A 171 -5.50 -3.28 -8.91
C THR A 171 -5.47 -4.33 -10.04
N ALA A 172 -5.96 -3.98 -11.23
CA ALA A 172 -5.98 -4.91 -12.38
C ALA A 172 -4.57 -5.19 -12.90
N ALA A 173 -3.73 -4.15 -12.98
CA ALA A 173 -2.31 -4.32 -13.33
C ALA A 173 -1.60 -5.18 -12.29
N GLY A 174 -1.83 -4.93 -10.99
CA GLY A 174 -1.28 -5.75 -9.91
C GLY A 174 -1.69 -7.22 -10.00
N ALA A 175 -2.97 -7.49 -10.25
CA ALA A 175 -3.47 -8.85 -10.45
C ALA A 175 -2.79 -9.53 -11.64
N SER A 176 -2.67 -8.83 -12.77
CA SER A 176 -2.05 -9.34 -14.00
C SER A 176 -0.56 -9.63 -13.82
N GLU A 177 0.15 -8.78 -13.09
CA GLU A 177 1.57 -8.99 -12.75
C GLU A 177 1.78 -10.22 -11.86
N LEU A 178 0.88 -10.48 -10.90
CA LEU A 178 0.96 -11.65 -10.02
C LEU A 178 0.51 -12.93 -10.72
N GLN A 179 -0.51 -12.86 -11.57
CA GLN A 179 -1.10 -14.03 -12.27
C GLN A 179 -0.23 -14.50 -13.45
N ARG A 180 0.31 -13.57 -14.23
CA ARG A 180 1.20 -13.81 -15.41
C ARG A 180 0.56 -14.53 -16.60
N THR A 181 -0.37 -15.42 -16.40
CA THR A 181 -1.03 -16.23 -17.44
C THR A 181 -2.52 -16.39 -17.14
N TRP A 182 -3.31 -16.54 -18.19
CA TRP A 182 -4.75 -16.85 -18.07
C TRP A 182 -4.98 -18.31 -17.72
#